data_8147e9daf14b8edc847539f6bb6c76e0
#
_entry.id   8147e9daf14b8edc847539f6bb6c76e0
#
_cell.length_a   1.000
_cell.length_b   1.000
_cell.length_c   1.000
_cell.angle_alpha   90.00
_cell.angle_beta   90.00
_cell.angle_gamma   90.00
#
_symmetry.space_group_name_H-M   'P 1'
#
loop_
_entity.id
_entity.type
_entity.pdbx_description
1 polymer ?
#
loop_
_entity_poly.entity_id
_entity_poly.type
_entity_poly.pdbx_seq_one_letter_code
_entity_poly.pdbx_strand_id
1 'polypeptide(L)'
;APSALTVQAEEADAAQTAEVSGVEYQIYPTPHEMTYQDGGFDIGEVNIVYENGVDDVTKNRMTEVLSIKGKSESAAVTNAKVDGKTNILAGIYGSDGYVDKYVKEHYTVDKSLFDHHGSYFLASNKGEIVILGLDTDAVFYGITSLKHIFNQMDGTTIRNFEMRDYADVNIRGFIEGYYGLPWSNEDRMSLMRFGGDYKMTSYIFAPKDDEYHKGKWRDLYPEEELAKIKEMVKVGNDSKCRFVWTAHPFMGGFNQAQADQEIQALLRKFDQLYDAGVRQFGVLGDDVGSLPRTIVINMMTKVSEWAKKKGDVDRKSVV
;
A
#
# COMPACT_ATOMS: atom_id res chain seq x y z
N ALA A 1 51.12 -18.59 -7.93
CA ALA A 1 49.92 -19.25 -8.46
C ALA A 1 48.81 -19.11 -7.41
N PRO A 2 47.62 -18.61 -7.76
CA PRO A 2 46.50 -18.62 -6.85
C PRO A 2 46.21 -20.07 -6.45
N SER A 3 45.83 -20.27 -5.17
CA SER A 3 45.52 -21.59 -4.67
C SER A 3 44.27 -22.14 -5.40
N ALA A 4 44.19 -23.47 -5.57
CA ALA A 4 43.05 -24.11 -6.23
C ALA A 4 41.68 -23.72 -5.62
N LEU A 5 41.63 -23.35 -4.34
CA LEU A 5 40.45 -22.84 -3.65
C LEU A 5 39.99 -21.46 -4.18
N THR A 6 40.90 -20.57 -4.53
CA THR A 6 40.58 -19.24 -5.05
C THR A 6 40.00 -19.32 -6.48
N VAL A 7 40.55 -20.21 -7.29
CA VAL A 7 40.05 -20.45 -8.66
C VAL A 7 38.66 -21.10 -8.63
N GLN A 8 38.41 -22.06 -7.75
CA GLN A 8 37.09 -22.69 -7.63
C GLN A 8 36.02 -21.72 -7.10
N ALA A 9 36.36 -20.78 -6.21
CA ALA A 9 35.45 -19.76 -5.73
C ALA A 9 35.12 -18.72 -6.81
N GLU A 10 36.11 -18.31 -7.61
CA GLU A 10 35.90 -17.40 -8.75
C GLU A 10 35.07 -18.02 -9.88
N GLU A 11 35.30 -19.33 -10.17
CA GLU A 11 34.51 -20.06 -11.17
C GLU A 11 33.09 -20.32 -10.72
N ALA A 12 32.84 -20.60 -9.41
CA ALA A 12 31.51 -20.79 -8.86
C ALA A 12 30.73 -19.45 -8.84
N ASP A 13 31.37 -18.35 -8.47
CA ASP A 13 30.76 -17.02 -8.48
C ASP A 13 30.44 -16.55 -9.91
N ALA A 14 31.31 -16.79 -10.86
CA ALA A 14 31.11 -16.48 -12.29
C ALA A 14 29.95 -17.34 -12.88
N ALA A 15 29.85 -18.62 -12.52
CA ALA A 15 28.79 -19.50 -12.97
C ALA A 15 27.42 -19.07 -12.39
N GLN A 16 27.36 -18.73 -11.11
CA GLN A 16 26.16 -18.25 -10.43
C GLN A 16 25.72 -16.89 -10.99
N THR A 17 26.65 -16.01 -11.27
CA THR A 17 26.38 -14.70 -11.91
C THR A 17 25.81 -14.89 -13.32
N ALA A 18 26.29 -15.87 -14.08
CA ALA A 18 25.81 -16.17 -15.43
C ALA A 18 24.37 -16.77 -15.41
N GLU A 19 24.05 -17.63 -14.44
CA GLU A 19 22.70 -18.19 -14.28
C GLU A 19 21.66 -17.13 -13.96
N VAL A 20 22.00 -16.13 -13.14
CA VAL A 20 21.09 -15.02 -12.75
C VAL A 20 20.89 -14.00 -13.87
N SER A 21 21.87 -13.81 -14.77
CA SER A 21 21.83 -12.81 -15.85
C SER A 21 20.68 -13.01 -16.85
N GLY A 22 20.09 -14.21 -16.94
CA GLY A 22 18.96 -14.52 -17.83
C GLY A 22 17.57 -14.43 -17.17
N VAL A 23 17.50 -14.23 -15.86
CA VAL A 23 16.22 -14.23 -15.12
C VAL A 23 15.48 -12.93 -15.32
N GLU A 24 14.19 -13.01 -15.67
CA GLU A 24 13.26 -11.88 -15.69
C GLU A 24 12.15 -12.11 -14.67
N TYR A 25 11.92 -11.12 -13.81
CA TYR A 25 10.91 -11.21 -12.77
C TYR A 25 9.54 -10.74 -13.25
N GLN A 26 8.50 -11.49 -12.92
CA GLN A 26 7.11 -11.13 -13.17
C GLN A 26 6.58 -10.31 -11.98
N ILE A 27 6.22 -9.06 -12.23
CA ILE A 27 5.74 -8.12 -11.21
C ILE A 27 4.36 -7.61 -11.63
N TYR A 28 3.44 -7.56 -10.69
CA TYR A 28 2.06 -7.17 -10.94
C TYR A 28 1.62 -6.02 -10.00
N PRO A 29 1.02 -4.94 -10.53
CA PRO A 29 0.98 -4.57 -11.95
C PRO A 29 2.36 -4.49 -12.57
N THR A 30 2.45 -4.65 -13.91
CA THR A 30 3.72 -4.53 -14.64
C THR A 30 4.31 -3.14 -14.42
N PRO A 31 5.58 -3.03 -13.98
CA PRO A 31 6.22 -1.73 -13.79
C PRO A 31 6.31 -0.93 -15.09
N HIS A 32 6.27 0.39 -14.99
CA HIS A 32 6.44 1.28 -16.15
C HIS A 32 7.81 1.14 -16.80
N GLU A 33 8.84 0.96 -15.98
CA GLU A 33 10.21 0.76 -16.46
C GLU A 33 10.93 -0.24 -15.58
N MET A 34 11.55 -1.24 -16.19
CA MET A 34 12.45 -2.16 -15.52
C MET A 34 13.62 -2.49 -16.44
N THR A 35 14.81 -2.15 -16.01
CA THR A 35 16.06 -2.37 -16.74
C THR A 35 16.94 -3.34 -15.97
N TYR A 36 17.26 -4.46 -16.59
CA TYR A 36 18.18 -5.44 -16.03
C TYR A 36 19.63 -5.09 -16.35
N GLN A 37 20.49 -5.36 -15.40
CA GLN A 37 21.93 -5.25 -15.53
C GLN A 37 22.58 -6.63 -15.42
N ASP A 38 23.83 -6.74 -15.83
CA ASP A 38 24.57 -8.00 -15.73
C ASP A 38 24.85 -8.38 -14.27
N GLY A 39 24.77 -9.69 -14.00
CA GLY A 39 25.08 -10.26 -12.72
C GLY A 39 23.99 -10.08 -11.67
N GLY A 40 24.35 -10.44 -10.46
CA GLY A 40 23.54 -10.41 -9.27
C GLY A 40 24.39 -10.60 -8.03
N PHE A 41 23.76 -10.79 -6.88
CA PHE A 41 24.47 -11.07 -5.63
C PHE A 41 23.59 -11.91 -4.69
N ASP A 42 24.25 -12.66 -3.82
CA ASP A 42 23.60 -13.38 -2.75
C ASP A 42 23.18 -12.44 -1.61
N ILE A 43 21.95 -12.55 -1.20
CA ILE A 43 21.46 -11.87 0.00
C ILE A 43 22.07 -12.57 1.24
N GLY A 44 23.07 -11.92 1.82
CA GLY A 44 23.76 -12.39 3.03
C GLY A 44 23.05 -11.98 4.33
N GLU A 45 23.85 -11.59 5.32
CA GLU A 45 23.31 -10.89 6.49
C GLU A 45 22.77 -9.53 6.11
N VAL A 46 21.58 -9.19 6.56
CA VAL A 46 20.87 -7.98 6.15
C VAL A 46 21.07 -6.86 7.17
N ASN A 47 21.36 -5.67 6.67
CA ASN A 47 21.28 -4.42 7.39
C ASN A 47 20.25 -3.50 6.72
N ILE A 48 19.30 -2.96 7.48
CA ILE A 48 18.24 -2.11 6.95
C ILE A 48 18.41 -0.69 7.47
N VAL A 49 18.32 0.27 6.57
CA VAL A 49 18.24 1.70 6.90
C VAL A 49 16.85 2.19 6.53
N TYR A 50 16.07 2.58 7.54
CA TYR A 50 14.79 3.25 7.33
C TYR A 50 14.95 4.74 7.57
N GLU A 51 14.47 5.51 6.62
CA GLU A 51 14.37 6.96 6.78
C GLU A 51 13.16 7.35 7.64
N ASN A 52 13.24 8.52 8.30
CA ASN A 52 12.09 9.08 9.00
C ASN A 52 10.91 9.25 8.04
N GLY A 53 9.70 8.88 8.50
CA GLY A 53 8.49 8.92 7.70
C GLY A 53 8.12 7.57 7.06
N VAL A 54 9.02 6.59 7.04
CA VAL A 54 8.66 5.19 6.74
C VAL A 54 7.92 4.62 7.93
N ASP A 55 6.62 4.33 7.77
CA ASP A 55 5.75 3.87 8.85
C ASP A 55 5.97 2.39 9.23
N ASP A 56 5.44 2.01 10.39
CA ASP A 56 5.63 0.65 10.93
C ASP A 56 4.95 -0.42 10.07
N VAL A 57 3.86 -0.11 9.38
CA VAL A 57 3.21 -1.03 8.44
C VAL A 57 4.15 -1.36 7.29
N THR A 58 4.85 -0.36 6.76
CA THR A 58 5.85 -0.53 5.70
C THR A 58 7.06 -1.33 6.18
N LYS A 59 7.52 -1.07 7.41
CA LYS A 59 8.61 -1.87 8.03
C LYS A 59 8.19 -3.33 8.26
N ASN A 60 6.95 -3.57 8.69
CA ASN A 60 6.40 -4.93 8.84
C ASN A 60 6.33 -5.66 7.50
N ARG A 61 5.97 -4.97 6.41
CA ARG A 61 6.02 -5.55 5.05
C ARG A 61 7.45 -5.97 4.68
N MET A 62 8.47 -5.18 5.01
CA MET A 62 9.86 -5.57 4.77
C MET A 62 10.23 -6.83 5.56
N THR A 63 9.84 -6.92 6.82
CA THR A 63 10.06 -8.11 7.65
C THR A 63 9.40 -9.35 7.03
N GLU A 64 8.16 -9.23 6.55
CA GLU A 64 7.46 -10.30 5.83
C GLU A 64 8.24 -10.74 4.58
N VAL A 65 8.68 -9.80 3.76
CA VAL A 65 9.43 -10.10 2.52
C VAL A 65 10.76 -10.80 2.83
N LEU A 66 11.48 -10.33 3.81
CA LEU A 66 12.74 -10.96 4.24
C LEU A 66 12.53 -12.38 4.79
N SER A 67 11.38 -12.66 5.39
CA SER A 67 11.05 -14.00 5.90
C SER A 67 10.93 -15.04 4.78
N ILE A 68 10.58 -14.64 3.56
CA ILE A 68 10.51 -15.54 2.38
C ILE A 68 11.85 -16.24 2.13
N LYS A 69 12.96 -15.58 2.47
CA LYS A 69 14.32 -16.10 2.32
C LYS A 69 15.00 -16.39 3.65
N GLY A 70 14.25 -16.44 4.76
CA GLY A 70 14.79 -16.73 6.08
C GLY A 70 15.74 -15.65 6.61
N LYS A 71 15.57 -14.40 6.19
CA LYS A 71 16.48 -13.29 6.51
C LYS A 71 15.93 -12.29 7.55
N SER A 72 14.68 -12.44 7.98
CA SER A 72 14.04 -11.48 8.89
C SER A 72 14.61 -11.48 10.31
N GLU A 73 14.92 -12.65 10.86
CA GLU A 73 15.35 -12.78 12.26
C GLU A 73 16.76 -12.22 12.52
N SER A 74 17.63 -12.25 11.50
CA SER A 74 19.01 -11.76 11.58
C SER A 74 19.20 -10.34 11.05
N ALA A 75 18.13 -9.71 10.54
CA ALA A 75 18.22 -8.37 9.97
C ALA A 75 18.45 -7.32 11.08
N ALA A 76 19.52 -6.55 10.95
CA ALA A 76 19.80 -5.41 11.82
C ALA A 76 19.18 -4.13 11.23
N VAL A 77 18.74 -3.21 12.08
CA VAL A 77 18.27 -1.87 11.67
C VAL A 77 19.28 -0.84 12.19
N THR A 78 19.84 -0.04 11.29
CA THR A 78 20.86 0.97 11.58
C THR A 78 20.56 2.29 10.87
N ASN A 79 21.43 3.28 11.03
CA ASN A 79 21.26 4.61 10.41
C ASN A 79 22.09 4.80 9.13
N ALA A 80 22.93 3.82 8.77
CA ALA A 80 23.80 3.89 7.61
C ALA A 80 24.12 2.48 7.10
N LYS A 81 24.70 2.38 5.90
CA LYS A 81 25.21 1.11 5.35
C LYS A 81 26.27 0.50 6.27
N VAL A 82 26.32 -0.82 6.28
CA VAL A 82 27.32 -1.60 7.01
C VAL A 82 28.11 -2.44 6.00
N ASP A 83 29.43 -2.34 6.02
CA ASP A 83 30.30 -3.10 5.14
C ASP A 83 30.17 -4.61 5.38
N GLY A 84 30.24 -5.39 4.31
CA GLY A 84 30.14 -6.84 4.35
C GLY A 84 28.73 -7.40 4.58
N LYS A 85 27.70 -6.54 4.64
CA LYS A 85 26.31 -6.94 4.71
C LYS A 85 25.53 -6.58 3.44
N THR A 86 24.45 -7.27 3.20
CA THR A 86 23.44 -6.82 2.24
C THR A 86 22.70 -5.64 2.84
N ASN A 87 22.84 -4.46 2.25
CA ASN A 87 22.19 -3.26 2.74
C ASN A 87 20.87 -3.00 2.02
N ILE A 88 19.79 -2.84 2.78
CA ILE A 88 18.48 -2.43 2.26
C ILE A 88 18.21 -1.01 2.73
N LEU A 89 18.07 -0.09 1.78
CA LEU A 89 17.87 1.32 2.04
C LEU A 89 16.44 1.70 1.65
N ALA A 90 15.61 2.10 2.60
CA ALA A 90 14.22 2.46 2.37
C ALA A 90 13.97 3.91 2.81
N GLY A 91 13.70 4.79 1.85
CA GLY A 91 13.58 6.23 2.07
C GLY A 91 12.48 6.91 1.30
N ILE A 92 12.31 8.20 1.61
CA ILE A 92 11.27 9.07 1.06
C ILE A 92 11.92 10.20 0.25
N TYR A 93 11.45 10.35 -0.99
CA TYR A 93 11.93 11.38 -1.91
C TYR A 93 11.74 12.79 -1.32
N GLY A 94 12.78 13.62 -1.43
CA GLY A 94 12.74 15.00 -0.96
C GLY A 94 12.80 15.18 0.55
N SER A 95 13.06 14.11 1.31
CA SER A 95 13.24 14.16 2.77
C SER A 95 14.55 14.81 3.21
N ASP A 96 15.55 14.88 2.31
CA ASP A 96 16.95 15.20 2.60
C ASP A 96 17.60 14.26 3.65
N GLY A 97 17.00 13.10 3.87
CA GLY A 97 17.54 12.05 4.72
C GLY A 97 18.68 11.26 4.07
N TYR A 98 19.16 10.24 4.78
CA TYR A 98 20.28 9.42 4.33
C TYR A 98 20.02 8.73 2.99
N VAL A 99 18.86 8.10 2.83
CA VAL A 99 18.52 7.31 1.62
C VAL A 99 18.23 8.23 0.43
N ASP A 100 17.50 9.35 0.65
CA ASP A 100 17.22 10.33 -0.40
C ASP A 100 18.52 10.94 -0.96
N LYS A 101 19.46 11.29 -0.09
CA LYS A 101 20.80 11.76 -0.51
C LYS A 101 21.58 10.68 -1.23
N TYR A 102 21.58 9.45 -0.68
CA TYR A 102 22.27 8.32 -1.27
C TYR A 102 21.83 8.05 -2.72
N VAL A 103 20.51 8.06 -2.96
CA VAL A 103 19.95 7.87 -4.31
C VAL A 103 20.38 9.00 -5.24
N LYS A 104 20.31 10.26 -4.79
CA LYS A 104 20.76 11.42 -5.59
C LYS A 104 22.24 11.35 -5.99
N GLU A 105 23.08 10.75 -5.15
CA GLU A 105 24.53 10.64 -5.38
C GLU A 105 24.92 9.43 -6.24
N HIS A 106 24.18 8.32 -6.17
CA HIS A 106 24.59 7.04 -6.76
C HIS A 106 23.72 6.57 -7.93
N TYR A 107 22.51 7.14 -8.11
CA TYR A 107 21.57 6.74 -9.15
C TYR A 107 21.08 7.94 -9.97
N THR A 108 20.73 7.69 -11.22
CA THR A 108 20.07 8.68 -12.07
C THR A 108 18.56 8.42 -12.06
N VAL A 109 17.82 9.23 -11.32
CA VAL A 109 16.37 9.16 -11.24
C VAL A 109 15.76 10.49 -11.65
N ASP A 110 14.93 10.49 -12.70
CA ASP A 110 14.25 11.71 -13.13
C ASP A 110 13.24 12.14 -12.06
N LYS A 111 13.26 13.42 -11.72
CA LYS A 111 12.35 14.01 -10.72
C LYS A 111 10.89 13.87 -11.10
N SER A 112 10.57 13.85 -12.39
CA SER A 112 9.21 13.68 -12.90
C SER A 112 8.58 12.36 -12.49
N LEU A 113 9.37 11.34 -12.14
CA LEU A 113 8.84 10.11 -11.55
C LEU A 113 7.98 10.42 -10.31
N PHE A 114 8.43 11.36 -9.49
CA PHE A 114 7.78 11.69 -8.21
C PHE A 114 6.63 12.71 -8.34
N ASP A 115 6.28 13.11 -9.56
CA ASP A 115 5.04 13.84 -9.84
C ASP A 115 3.81 12.92 -9.88
N HIS A 116 4.03 11.59 -9.91
CA HIS A 116 2.98 10.58 -9.98
C HIS A 116 2.66 9.98 -8.61
N HIS A 117 1.38 9.62 -8.41
CA HIS A 117 0.93 8.96 -7.19
C HIS A 117 1.56 7.57 -7.01
N GLY A 118 1.96 7.25 -5.77
CA GLY A 118 2.49 5.94 -5.43
C GLY A 118 3.81 5.60 -6.14
N SER A 119 4.52 6.61 -6.64
CA SER A 119 5.75 6.43 -7.39
C SER A 119 6.92 6.01 -6.52
N TYR A 120 7.72 5.10 -7.04
CA TYR A 120 8.94 4.65 -6.37
C TYR A 120 10.03 4.27 -7.38
N PHE A 121 11.25 4.40 -6.92
CA PHE A 121 12.45 3.81 -7.51
C PHE A 121 12.86 2.61 -6.67
N LEU A 122 13.18 1.50 -7.33
CA LEU A 122 13.69 0.28 -6.71
C LEU A 122 14.90 -0.21 -7.50
N ALA A 123 16.00 -0.45 -6.82
CA ALA A 123 17.21 -0.99 -7.46
C ALA A 123 17.81 -2.13 -6.63
N SER A 124 18.43 -3.06 -7.33
CA SER A 124 19.26 -4.13 -6.78
C SER A 124 20.61 -4.10 -7.47
N ASN A 125 21.69 -3.84 -6.73
CA ASN A 125 23.03 -3.74 -7.30
C ASN A 125 24.12 -3.94 -6.24
N LYS A 126 25.12 -4.77 -6.52
CA LYS A 126 26.36 -4.88 -5.72
C LYS A 126 26.18 -4.99 -4.21
N GLY A 127 25.29 -5.88 -3.76
CA GLY A 127 25.04 -6.12 -2.33
C GLY A 127 24.09 -5.11 -1.67
N GLU A 128 23.40 -4.29 -2.44
CA GLU A 128 22.40 -3.37 -1.91
C GLU A 128 21.06 -3.44 -2.65
N ILE A 129 20.00 -3.20 -1.90
CA ILE A 129 18.64 -3.01 -2.41
C ILE A 129 18.19 -1.63 -1.95
N VAL A 130 17.82 -0.76 -2.89
CA VAL A 130 17.47 0.63 -2.60
C VAL A 130 16.03 0.89 -3.03
N ILE A 131 15.23 1.44 -2.12
CA ILE A 131 13.83 1.82 -2.36
C ILE A 131 13.67 3.29 -1.98
N LEU A 132 13.30 4.12 -2.95
CA LEU A 132 12.96 5.52 -2.71
C LEU A 132 11.54 5.77 -3.20
N GLY A 133 10.61 6.02 -2.29
CA GLY A 133 9.21 6.28 -2.60
C GLY A 133 8.84 7.76 -2.45
N LEU A 134 7.78 8.19 -3.12
CA LEU A 134 7.21 9.53 -2.95
C LEU A 134 6.75 9.76 -1.49
N ASP A 135 6.22 8.72 -0.87
CA ASP A 135 5.75 8.67 0.51
C ASP A 135 5.90 7.24 1.06
N THR A 136 5.46 7.00 2.29
CA THR A 136 5.56 5.68 2.92
C THR A 136 4.72 4.61 2.21
N ASP A 137 3.59 4.97 1.59
CA ASP A 137 2.78 4.04 0.81
C ASP A 137 3.52 3.62 -0.48
N ALA A 138 4.21 4.55 -1.12
CA ALA A 138 5.04 4.26 -2.28
C ALA A 138 6.24 3.35 -1.93
N VAL A 139 6.87 3.55 -0.77
CA VAL A 139 7.89 2.64 -0.24
C VAL A 139 7.31 1.23 -0.04
N PHE A 140 6.11 1.13 0.53
CA PHE A 140 5.39 -0.14 0.68
C PHE A 140 5.17 -0.84 -0.68
N TYR A 141 4.82 -0.08 -1.73
CA TYR A 141 4.65 -0.65 -3.09
C TYR A 141 5.98 -1.13 -3.68
N GLY A 142 7.07 -0.44 -3.43
CA GLY A 142 8.41 -0.91 -3.81
C GLY A 142 8.78 -2.21 -3.10
N ILE A 143 8.50 -2.32 -1.80
CA ILE A 143 8.70 -3.56 -1.03
C ILE A 143 7.77 -4.67 -1.53
N THR A 144 6.55 -4.34 -1.95
CA THR A 144 5.63 -5.31 -2.55
C THR A 144 6.16 -5.86 -3.88
N SER A 145 6.78 -5.02 -4.70
CA SER A 145 7.50 -5.49 -5.90
C SER A 145 8.67 -6.41 -5.54
N LEU A 146 9.40 -6.09 -4.47
CA LEU A 146 10.45 -6.97 -3.93
C LEU A 146 9.88 -8.31 -3.43
N LYS A 147 8.67 -8.33 -2.84
CA LYS A 147 7.96 -9.57 -2.48
C LYS A 147 7.76 -10.47 -3.70
N HIS A 148 7.30 -9.90 -4.83
CA HIS A 148 7.12 -10.65 -6.07
C HIS A 148 8.44 -11.23 -6.55
N ILE A 149 9.52 -10.46 -6.50
CA ILE A 149 10.87 -10.90 -6.87
C ILE A 149 11.34 -12.03 -5.97
N PHE A 150 11.23 -11.86 -4.64
CA PHE A 150 11.69 -12.87 -3.67
C PHE A 150 10.95 -14.20 -3.81
N ASN A 151 9.66 -14.18 -4.16
CA ASN A 151 8.89 -15.41 -4.43
C ASN A 151 9.37 -16.16 -5.68
N GLN A 152 10.02 -15.49 -6.63
CA GLN A 152 10.48 -16.06 -7.88
C GLN A 152 11.97 -16.42 -7.88
N MET A 153 12.73 -15.88 -6.93
CA MET A 153 14.16 -16.20 -6.81
C MET A 153 14.36 -17.68 -6.46
N ASP A 154 15.26 -18.32 -7.16
CA ASP A 154 15.82 -19.59 -6.74
C ASP A 154 16.95 -19.33 -5.72
N GLY A 155 16.83 -19.89 -4.52
CA GLY A 155 17.76 -19.59 -3.42
C GLY A 155 17.70 -18.13 -2.94
N THR A 156 18.88 -17.53 -2.74
CA THR A 156 19.07 -16.17 -2.18
C THR A 156 19.71 -15.20 -3.15
N THR A 157 20.01 -15.61 -4.38
CA THR A 157 20.65 -14.75 -5.38
C THR A 157 19.63 -13.87 -6.09
N ILE A 158 19.81 -12.56 -6.02
CA ILE A 158 18.98 -11.55 -6.69
C ILE A 158 19.76 -10.98 -7.89
N ARG A 159 19.09 -10.86 -9.06
CA ARG A 159 19.65 -10.20 -10.25
C ARG A 159 19.75 -8.69 -10.05
N ASN A 160 20.75 -8.07 -10.64
CA ASN A 160 20.88 -6.62 -10.69
C ASN A 160 19.85 -5.99 -11.62
N PHE A 161 19.16 -4.96 -11.15
CA PHE A 161 18.15 -4.22 -11.92
C PHE A 161 17.92 -2.81 -11.36
N GLU A 162 17.29 -1.99 -12.17
CA GLU A 162 16.63 -0.74 -11.76
C GLU A 162 15.19 -0.77 -12.24
N MET A 163 14.29 -0.28 -11.40
CA MET A 163 12.86 -0.20 -11.66
C MET A 163 12.32 1.18 -11.31
N ARG A 164 11.44 1.69 -12.15
CA ARG A 164 10.68 2.90 -11.92
C ARG A 164 9.20 2.60 -12.14
N ASP A 165 8.40 2.90 -11.15
CA ASP A 165 6.98 2.57 -11.21
C ASP A 165 6.13 3.61 -10.50
N TYR A 166 4.89 3.73 -10.91
CA TYR A 166 3.90 4.64 -10.34
C TYR A 166 2.49 4.17 -10.65
N ALA A 167 1.49 4.86 -10.13
CA ALA A 167 0.10 4.53 -10.38
C ALA A 167 -0.52 5.47 -11.42
N ASP A 168 -1.06 4.93 -12.51
CA ASP A 168 -1.83 5.69 -13.50
C ASP A 168 -3.16 6.19 -12.92
N VAL A 169 -3.73 5.40 -11.98
CA VAL A 169 -4.98 5.71 -11.29
C VAL A 169 -4.73 5.72 -9.79
N ASN A 170 -5.09 6.80 -9.13
CA ASN A 170 -4.81 7.00 -7.72
C ASN A 170 -5.60 6.03 -6.81
N ILE A 171 -6.89 5.79 -7.12
CA ILE A 171 -7.75 4.87 -6.36
C ILE A 171 -7.93 3.60 -7.17
N ARG A 172 -7.54 2.48 -6.60
CA ARG A 172 -7.60 1.14 -7.20
C ARG A 172 -8.07 0.15 -6.17
N GLY A 173 -8.97 -0.77 -6.53
CA GLY A 173 -9.41 -1.75 -5.55
C GLY A 173 -10.71 -2.44 -5.89
N PHE A 174 -11.42 -2.81 -4.86
CA PHE A 174 -12.64 -3.59 -4.91
C PHE A 174 -13.82 -2.82 -4.36
N ILE A 175 -15.00 -3.11 -4.87
CA ILE A 175 -16.27 -2.68 -4.27
C ILE A 175 -17.16 -3.89 -4.01
N GLU A 176 -17.62 -4.06 -2.77
CA GLU A 176 -18.67 -5.00 -2.41
C GLU A 176 -20.02 -4.28 -2.45
N GLY A 177 -20.62 -4.18 -3.63
CA GLY A 177 -21.86 -3.43 -3.85
C GLY A 177 -22.95 -4.21 -4.59
N TYR A 178 -22.86 -5.54 -4.61
CA TYR A 178 -23.79 -6.41 -5.34
C TYR A 178 -24.92 -6.94 -4.45
N TYR A 179 -25.95 -7.49 -5.09
CA TYR A 179 -27.01 -8.25 -4.45
C TYR A 179 -26.64 -9.74 -4.41
N GLY A 180 -27.05 -10.43 -3.36
CA GLY A 180 -26.82 -11.86 -3.21
C GLY A 180 -26.26 -12.20 -1.84
N LEU A 181 -25.52 -13.29 -1.77
CA LEU A 181 -24.92 -13.73 -0.51
C LEU A 181 -23.71 -12.83 -0.19
N PRO A 182 -23.70 -12.13 0.97
CA PRO A 182 -22.58 -11.29 1.34
C PRO A 182 -21.33 -12.12 1.60
N TRP A 183 -20.17 -11.51 1.39
CA TRP A 183 -18.91 -12.12 1.83
C TRP A 183 -18.81 -12.16 3.35
N SER A 184 -18.13 -13.16 3.87
CA SER A 184 -17.76 -13.18 5.28
C SER A 184 -16.73 -12.08 5.58
N ASN A 185 -16.61 -11.67 6.86
CA ASN A 185 -15.57 -10.71 7.25
C ASN A 185 -14.17 -11.26 6.99
N GLU A 186 -13.97 -12.59 7.10
CA GLU A 186 -12.68 -13.21 6.76
C GLU A 186 -12.39 -13.12 5.25
N ASP A 187 -13.37 -13.33 4.38
CA ASP A 187 -13.21 -13.15 2.94
C ASP A 187 -12.86 -11.70 2.59
N ARG A 188 -13.51 -10.73 3.24
CA ARG A 188 -13.21 -9.29 3.10
C ARG A 188 -11.80 -8.95 3.51
N MET A 189 -11.35 -9.47 4.66
CA MET A 189 -9.98 -9.29 5.15
C MET A 189 -8.96 -9.98 4.24
N SER A 190 -9.25 -11.19 3.75
CA SER A 190 -8.42 -11.90 2.78
C SER A 190 -8.26 -11.10 1.49
N LEU A 191 -9.36 -10.50 0.99
CA LEU A 191 -9.33 -9.67 -0.22
C LEU A 191 -8.52 -8.38 -0.03
N MET A 192 -8.56 -7.77 1.15
CA MET A 192 -7.72 -6.61 1.46
C MET A 192 -6.22 -6.97 1.52
N ARG A 193 -5.87 -8.13 2.11
CA ARG A 193 -4.48 -8.64 2.10
C ARG A 193 -4.01 -8.89 0.66
N PHE A 194 -4.84 -9.56 -0.14
CA PHE A 194 -4.58 -9.74 -1.57
C PHE A 194 -4.39 -8.40 -2.29
N GLY A 195 -5.27 -7.42 -2.03
CA GLY A 195 -5.15 -6.08 -2.59
C GLY A 195 -3.81 -5.43 -2.26
N GLY A 196 -3.32 -5.57 -1.02
CA GLY A 196 -2.00 -5.10 -0.61
C GLY A 196 -0.86 -5.74 -1.40
N ASP A 197 -0.99 -7.03 -1.74
CA ASP A 197 0.00 -7.76 -2.54
C ASP A 197 0.02 -7.35 -4.02
N TYR A 198 -0.99 -6.62 -4.49
CA TYR A 198 -1.09 -6.11 -5.86
C TYR A 198 -1.21 -4.58 -5.93
N LYS A 199 -0.76 -3.88 -4.89
CA LYS A 199 -0.70 -2.41 -4.82
C LYS A 199 -2.06 -1.72 -4.98
N MET A 200 -3.14 -2.39 -4.58
CA MET A 200 -4.47 -1.79 -4.49
C MET A 200 -4.56 -0.90 -3.25
N THR A 201 -5.39 0.15 -3.35
CA THR A 201 -5.49 1.19 -2.32
C THR A 201 -6.73 1.10 -1.46
N SER A 202 -7.80 0.45 -1.98
CA SER A 202 -9.11 0.60 -1.37
C SER A 202 -9.97 -0.65 -1.51
N TYR A 203 -10.65 -0.98 -0.41
CA TYR A 203 -11.76 -1.90 -0.39
C TYR A 203 -13.02 -1.13 0.01
N ILE A 204 -13.97 -0.96 -0.91
CA ILE A 204 -15.20 -0.18 -0.70
C ILE A 204 -16.29 -1.09 -0.13
N PHE A 205 -16.62 -0.86 1.13
CA PHE A 205 -17.63 -1.60 1.87
C PHE A 205 -19.03 -0.99 1.61
N ALA A 206 -19.80 -1.66 0.77
CA ALA A 206 -21.16 -1.27 0.41
C ALA A 206 -22.09 -2.49 0.25
N PRO A 207 -22.05 -3.51 1.16
CA PRO A 207 -22.87 -4.72 1.02
C PRO A 207 -24.34 -4.37 1.16
N LYS A 208 -25.17 -4.85 0.21
CA LYS A 208 -26.59 -4.47 0.12
C LYS A 208 -27.46 -4.97 1.29
N ASP A 209 -26.96 -5.89 2.06
CA ASP A 209 -27.59 -6.49 3.25
C ASP A 209 -27.01 -6.00 4.59
N ASP A 210 -26.02 -5.12 4.60
CA ASP A 210 -25.69 -4.35 5.79
C ASP A 210 -26.74 -3.25 6.01
N GLU A 211 -27.56 -3.41 7.04
CA GLU A 211 -28.59 -2.45 7.37
C GLU A 211 -28.04 -1.07 7.77
N TYR A 212 -26.87 -1.02 8.42
CA TYR A 212 -26.23 0.21 8.89
C TYR A 212 -25.60 1.04 7.78
N HIS A 213 -25.34 0.42 6.63
CA HIS A 213 -24.94 1.11 5.42
C HIS A 213 -26.13 1.75 4.70
N LYS A 214 -27.33 1.14 4.76
CA LYS A 214 -28.50 1.48 3.94
C LYS A 214 -29.74 1.83 4.81
N GLY A 215 -30.48 0.84 5.32
CA GLY A 215 -31.76 1.05 6.00
C GLY A 215 -31.64 1.81 7.31
N LYS A 216 -30.68 1.46 8.13
CA LYS A 216 -30.36 2.08 9.43
C LYS A 216 -29.14 3.00 9.36
N TRP A 217 -28.94 3.68 8.24
CA TRP A 217 -27.76 4.51 8.05
C TRP A 217 -27.62 5.65 9.07
N ARG A 218 -28.71 6.08 9.71
CA ARG A 218 -28.72 7.09 10.78
C ARG A 218 -28.27 6.53 12.13
N ASP A 219 -28.45 5.22 12.35
CA ASP A 219 -28.17 4.57 13.61
C ASP A 219 -26.68 4.27 13.73
N LEU A 220 -26.11 4.48 14.90
CA LEU A 220 -24.74 4.08 15.18
C LEU A 220 -24.64 2.55 15.21
N TYR A 221 -23.49 2.01 14.84
CA TYR A 221 -23.22 0.59 15.00
C TYR A 221 -23.25 0.21 16.48
N PRO A 222 -23.90 -0.90 16.87
CA PRO A 222 -23.72 -1.50 18.18
C PRO A 222 -22.26 -1.92 18.39
N GLU A 223 -21.83 -2.01 19.65
CA GLU A 223 -20.43 -2.29 19.99
C GLU A 223 -19.90 -3.59 19.35
N GLU A 224 -20.68 -4.66 19.33
CA GLU A 224 -20.32 -5.93 18.72
C GLU A 224 -20.06 -5.82 17.22
N GLU A 225 -20.95 -5.13 16.50
CA GLU A 225 -20.77 -4.91 15.04
C GLU A 225 -19.63 -3.93 14.74
N LEU A 226 -19.48 -2.90 15.59
CA LEU A 226 -18.38 -1.97 15.48
C LEU A 226 -17.01 -2.65 15.69
N ALA A 227 -16.94 -3.64 16.58
CA ALA A 227 -15.71 -4.43 16.80
C ALA A 227 -15.30 -5.19 15.52
N LYS A 228 -16.25 -5.80 14.80
CA LYS A 228 -15.99 -6.46 13.52
C LYS A 228 -15.48 -5.48 12.45
N ILE A 229 -16.05 -4.28 12.41
CA ILE A 229 -15.55 -3.22 11.51
C ILE A 229 -14.13 -2.80 11.89
N LYS A 230 -13.82 -2.61 13.17
CA LYS A 230 -12.46 -2.28 13.64
C LYS A 230 -11.42 -3.31 13.20
N GLU A 231 -11.77 -4.59 13.23
CA GLU A 231 -10.90 -5.68 12.77
C GLU A 231 -10.61 -5.56 11.27
N MET A 232 -11.65 -5.37 10.45
CA MET A 232 -11.49 -5.16 9.00
C MET A 232 -10.67 -3.90 8.69
N VAL A 233 -10.92 -2.80 9.40
CA VAL A 233 -10.16 -1.55 9.26
C VAL A 233 -8.68 -1.77 9.56
N LYS A 234 -8.37 -2.52 10.63
CA LYS A 234 -6.99 -2.84 10.97
C LYS A 234 -6.30 -3.61 9.85
N VAL A 235 -6.93 -4.65 9.33
CA VAL A 235 -6.37 -5.44 8.22
C VAL A 235 -6.18 -4.59 6.97
N GLY A 236 -7.14 -3.72 6.63
CA GLY A 236 -7.01 -2.78 5.52
C GLY A 236 -5.84 -1.82 5.69
N ASN A 237 -5.63 -1.29 6.89
CA ASN A 237 -4.50 -0.41 7.19
C ASN A 237 -3.16 -1.17 7.11
N ASP A 238 -3.09 -2.38 7.66
CA ASP A 238 -1.89 -3.21 7.67
C ASP A 238 -1.48 -3.68 6.25
N SER A 239 -2.44 -3.76 5.33
CA SER A 239 -2.20 -4.14 3.92
C SER A 239 -2.12 -2.96 2.96
N LYS A 240 -2.35 -1.72 3.42
CA LYS A 240 -2.47 -0.51 2.59
C LYS A 240 -3.59 -0.57 1.53
N CYS A 241 -4.38 -1.64 1.49
CA CYS A 241 -5.66 -1.73 0.77
C CYS A 241 -6.77 -1.40 1.77
N ARG A 242 -7.00 -0.10 1.97
CA ARG A 242 -7.73 0.45 3.10
C ARG A 242 -9.23 0.22 2.99
N PHE A 243 -9.85 -0.02 4.13
CA PHE A 243 -11.29 -0.13 4.27
C PHE A 243 -11.95 1.24 4.06
N VAL A 244 -12.81 1.35 3.04
CA VAL A 244 -13.63 2.53 2.76
C VAL A 244 -15.04 2.24 3.22
N TRP A 245 -15.55 3.00 4.18
CA TRP A 245 -16.94 2.87 4.57
C TRP A 245 -17.83 3.80 3.76
N THR A 246 -18.95 3.27 3.27
CA THR A 246 -19.91 4.06 2.48
C THR A 246 -21.29 4.05 3.11
N ALA A 247 -22.03 5.15 2.94
CA ALA A 247 -23.45 5.23 3.25
C ALA A 247 -24.28 5.32 1.96
N HIS A 248 -25.48 4.73 2.00
CA HIS A 248 -26.48 4.90 0.95
C HIS A 248 -27.75 5.57 1.53
N PRO A 249 -27.69 6.84 1.96
CA PRO A 249 -28.77 7.48 2.68
C PRO A 249 -30.05 7.64 1.82
N PHE A 250 -29.88 7.79 0.53
CA PHE A 250 -30.98 8.07 -0.40
C PHE A 250 -31.89 6.84 -0.63
N MET A 251 -31.34 5.63 -0.60
CA MET A 251 -32.16 4.40 -0.58
C MET A 251 -32.78 4.12 0.79
N GLY A 252 -32.26 4.68 1.86
CA GLY A 252 -32.73 4.53 3.23
C GLY A 252 -33.76 5.58 3.68
N GLY A 253 -34.50 6.18 2.75
CA GLY A 253 -35.58 7.12 3.06
C GLY A 253 -35.10 8.50 3.54
N PHE A 254 -34.20 9.13 2.80
CA PHE A 254 -33.71 10.48 3.09
C PHE A 254 -34.83 11.51 3.12
N ASN A 255 -34.99 12.23 4.24
CA ASN A 255 -36.01 13.25 4.40
C ASN A 255 -35.51 14.61 3.85
N GLN A 256 -35.90 14.95 2.63
CA GLN A 256 -35.48 16.19 1.98
C GLN A 256 -35.91 17.46 2.73
N ALA A 257 -37.06 17.42 3.41
CA ALA A 257 -37.53 18.57 4.20
C ALA A 257 -36.70 18.84 5.46
N GLN A 258 -35.92 17.85 5.91
CA GLN A 258 -35.04 17.92 7.07
C GLN A 258 -33.57 17.64 6.67
N ALA A 259 -33.17 18.04 5.47
CA ALA A 259 -31.87 17.69 4.89
C ALA A 259 -30.67 18.01 5.82
N ASP A 260 -30.69 19.13 6.53
CA ASP A 260 -29.59 19.46 7.45
C ASP A 260 -29.51 18.49 8.64
N GLN A 261 -30.64 18.04 9.18
CA GLN A 261 -30.67 17.06 10.27
C GLN A 261 -30.19 15.69 9.78
N GLU A 262 -30.58 15.29 8.55
CA GLU A 262 -30.13 14.08 7.91
C GLU A 262 -28.60 14.07 7.70
N ILE A 263 -28.06 15.18 7.20
CA ILE A 263 -26.61 15.34 7.03
C ILE A 263 -25.88 15.27 8.39
N GLN A 264 -26.44 15.88 9.44
CA GLN A 264 -25.86 15.76 10.79
C GLN A 264 -25.88 14.32 11.31
N ALA A 265 -26.93 13.54 11.00
CA ALA A 265 -26.98 12.12 11.35
C ALA A 265 -25.88 11.32 10.62
N LEU A 266 -25.65 11.60 9.33
CA LEU A 266 -24.56 11.01 8.56
C LEU A 266 -23.18 11.35 9.16
N LEU A 267 -22.96 12.61 9.51
CA LEU A 267 -21.67 13.03 10.08
C LEU A 267 -21.41 12.42 11.47
N ARG A 268 -22.45 12.22 12.30
CA ARG A 268 -22.29 11.46 13.57
C ARG A 268 -21.88 10.00 13.33
N LYS A 269 -22.44 9.36 12.30
CA LYS A 269 -22.02 8.02 11.87
C LYS A 269 -20.55 8.00 11.42
N PHE A 270 -20.17 8.99 10.62
CA PHE A 270 -18.79 9.15 10.18
C PHE A 270 -17.84 9.37 11.37
N ASP A 271 -18.24 10.13 12.37
CA ASP A 271 -17.45 10.31 13.60
C ASP A 271 -17.19 8.97 14.31
N GLN A 272 -18.24 8.14 14.50
CA GLN A 272 -18.09 6.82 15.10
C GLN A 272 -17.09 5.95 14.33
N LEU A 273 -17.20 5.93 13.01
CA LEU A 273 -16.35 5.12 12.14
C LEU A 273 -14.92 5.68 12.05
N TYR A 274 -14.78 7.00 12.10
CA TYR A 274 -13.48 7.66 12.20
C TYR A 274 -12.76 7.25 13.50
N ASP A 275 -13.46 7.23 14.62
CA ASP A 275 -12.95 6.76 15.92
C ASP A 275 -12.63 5.26 15.92
N ALA A 276 -13.31 4.50 15.06
CA ALA A 276 -12.99 3.09 14.77
C ALA A 276 -11.77 2.88 13.85
N GLY A 277 -11.18 3.96 13.33
CA GLY A 277 -9.98 3.92 12.49
C GLY A 277 -10.21 4.07 10.98
N VAL A 278 -11.46 4.22 10.53
CA VAL A 278 -11.76 4.49 9.11
C VAL A 278 -11.22 5.86 8.71
N ARG A 279 -10.56 5.95 7.55
CA ARG A 279 -9.98 7.20 7.01
C ARG A 279 -10.47 7.53 5.59
N GLN A 280 -11.26 6.63 5.00
CA GLN A 280 -11.86 6.82 3.68
C GLN A 280 -13.36 6.61 3.79
N PHE A 281 -14.15 7.54 3.26
CA PHE A 281 -15.61 7.55 3.37
C PHE A 281 -16.24 7.83 2.02
N GLY A 282 -17.41 7.24 1.77
CA GLY A 282 -18.19 7.48 0.57
C GLY A 282 -19.67 7.70 0.86
N VAL A 283 -20.32 8.39 -0.07
CA VAL A 283 -21.78 8.51 -0.11
C VAL A 283 -22.25 8.01 -1.47
N LEU A 284 -23.07 6.97 -1.46
CA LEU A 284 -23.60 6.38 -2.69
C LEU A 284 -24.92 7.05 -3.09
N GLY A 285 -25.09 7.25 -4.38
CA GLY A 285 -26.28 7.87 -4.99
C GLY A 285 -26.82 7.13 -6.17
N ASP A 286 -26.47 5.84 -6.33
CA ASP A 286 -26.97 4.95 -7.37
C ASP A 286 -28.42 4.53 -7.10
N ASP A 287 -29.18 4.21 -8.16
CA ASP A 287 -30.58 3.72 -8.13
C ASP A 287 -31.56 4.63 -7.36
N VAL A 288 -31.29 5.91 -7.30
CA VAL A 288 -32.17 6.90 -6.69
C VAL A 288 -32.88 7.73 -7.74
N GLY A 289 -34.12 8.09 -7.46
CA GLY A 289 -34.85 9.05 -8.29
C GLY A 289 -34.16 10.42 -8.30
N SER A 290 -34.76 11.40 -8.96
CA SER A 290 -34.18 12.75 -9.00
C SER A 290 -34.04 13.35 -7.61
N LEU A 291 -32.80 13.61 -7.20
CA LEU A 291 -32.48 14.38 -6.01
C LEU A 291 -32.30 15.85 -6.37
N PRO A 292 -32.83 16.80 -5.55
CA PRO A 292 -32.51 18.20 -5.74
C PRO A 292 -31.01 18.43 -5.67
N ARG A 293 -30.47 19.01 -6.73
CA ARG A 293 -29.02 19.34 -6.82
C ARG A 293 -28.50 20.11 -5.62
N THR A 294 -29.32 20.99 -5.06
CA THR A 294 -28.99 21.78 -3.84
C THR A 294 -28.74 20.91 -2.63
N ILE A 295 -29.50 19.83 -2.44
CA ILE A 295 -29.29 18.88 -1.32
C ILE A 295 -27.97 18.11 -1.50
N VAL A 296 -27.72 17.63 -2.71
CA VAL A 296 -26.46 16.91 -2.99
C VAL A 296 -25.25 17.82 -2.76
N ILE A 297 -25.27 19.05 -3.28
CA ILE A 297 -24.19 20.04 -3.08
C ILE A 297 -24.01 20.33 -1.58
N ASN A 298 -25.08 20.59 -0.83
CA ASN A 298 -25.01 20.85 0.61
C ASN A 298 -24.37 19.69 1.36
N MET A 299 -24.82 18.44 1.09
CA MET A 299 -24.25 17.24 1.69
C MET A 299 -22.76 17.11 1.41
N MET A 300 -22.37 17.19 0.14
CA MET A 300 -20.95 17.06 -0.26
C MET A 300 -20.08 18.16 0.32
N THR A 301 -20.61 19.38 0.41
CA THR A 301 -19.91 20.51 1.06
C THR A 301 -19.67 20.20 2.54
N LYS A 302 -20.70 19.78 3.29
CA LYS A 302 -20.58 19.48 4.73
C LYS A 302 -19.68 18.27 4.99
N VAL A 303 -19.76 17.23 4.17
CA VAL A 303 -18.84 16.07 4.25
C VAL A 303 -17.39 16.51 3.99
N SER A 304 -17.16 17.36 2.98
CA SER A 304 -15.82 17.89 2.68
C SER A 304 -15.28 18.76 3.81
N GLU A 305 -16.11 19.61 4.41
CA GLU A 305 -15.74 20.43 5.57
C GLU A 305 -15.41 19.56 6.80
N TRP A 306 -16.21 18.54 7.05
CA TRP A 306 -15.95 17.55 8.10
C TRP A 306 -14.60 16.87 7.88
N ALA A 307 -14.33 16.36 6.67
CA ALA A 307 -13.07 15.71 6.33
C ALA A 307 -11.85 16.66 6.49
N LYS A 308 -12.01 17.92 6.09
CA LYS A 308 -10.98 18.94 6.30
C LYS A 308 -10.69 19.18 7.78
N LYS A 309 -11.72 19.21 8.61
CA LYS A 309 -11.60 19.41 10.07
C LYS A 309 -10.88 18.25 10.75
N LYS A 310 -11.10 17.02 10.30
CA LYS A 310 -10.39 15.82 10.80
C LYS A 310 -8.90 15.84 10.43
N GLY A 311 -8.55 16.34 9.27
CA GLY A 311 -7.17 16.55 8.82
C GLY A 311 -6.53 15.36 8.13
N ASP A 312 -6.82 14.13 8.56
CA ASP A 312 -6.25 12.87 8.08
C ASP A 312 -7.26 11.96 7.33
N VAL A 313 -8.45 12.47 7.03
CA VAL A 313 -9.41 11.78 6.14
C VAL A 313 -8.97 12.00 4.70
N ASP A 314 -8.86 10.91 3.94
CA ASP A 314 -8.49 10.97 2.54
C ASP A 314 -9.60 11.64 1.72
N ARG A 315 -9.32 12.85 1.22
CA ARG A 315 -10.29 13.66 0.46
C ARG A 315 -10.47 13.19 -0.99
N LYS A 316 -9.63 12.28 -1.45
CA LYS A 316 -9.68 11.75 -2.81
C LYS A 316 -10.73 10.64 -2.97
N SER A 317 -11.28 10.17 -1.88
CA SER A 317 -12.21 9.05 -1.80
C SER A 317 -13.67 9.46 -1.59
N VAL A 318 -14.10 10.59 -2.11
CA VAL A 318 -15.52 10.94 -2.14
C VAL A 318 -16.08 10.51 -3.50
N VAL A 319 -16.66 9.31 -3.52
CA VAL A 319 -17.37 8.75 -4.68
C VAL A 319 -18.84 9.05 -4.55
#